data_6a5b2d95a8ced4af398e29f46b554b92
#
_entry.id   6a5b2d95a8ced4af398e29f46b554b92
#
_cell.length_a   1.000
_cell.length_b   1.000
_cell.length_c   1.000
_cell.angle_alpha   90.00
_cell.angle_beta   90.00
_cell.angle_gamma   90.00
#
_symmetry.space_group_name_H-M   'P 1'
#
loop_
_entity.id
_entity.type
_entity.pdbx_description
1 polymer ?
#
loop_
_entity_poly.entity_id
_entity_poly.type
_entity_poly.pdbx_seq_one_letter_code
_entity_poly.pdbx_strand_id
1 'polypeptide(L)'
;VAEKDLYKVFREAFKGTDFILSEHPKQLKHLYESFTLSDETLSQIYCPDAKAMESAQKRGWGVSPDFSITNTRTGKILFGEIKRQDGWVEGKKPNDGRGNAHERMCKLFAPGLINAYRKIGGITSEDILPFWVVLEGDITRDPKRNREIAFWFDKFDKNYFMWRPNMTSQDLLKHFYMYLRPYLE
;
A
#
# COMPACT_ATOMS: atom_id res chain seq x y z
N VAL A 1 1.93 -17.37 1.28
CA VAL A 1 2.99 -17.98 0.47
C VAL A 1 3.66 -16.93 -0.39
N ALA A 2 2.93 -16.18 -1.22
CA ALA A 2 3.48 -15.16 -2.12
C ALA A 2 4.18 -14.01 -1.37
N GLU A 3 3.65 -13.57 -0.24
CA GLU A 3 4.29 -12.55 0.59
C GLU A 3 5.70 -12.95 1.03
N LYS A 4 5.87 -14.18 1.50
CA LYS A 4 7.19 -14.70 1.90
C LYS A 4 8.13 -14.81 0.72
N ASP A 5 7.62 -15.20 -0.44
CA ASP A 5 8.41 -15.31 -1.67
C ASP A 5 8.86 -13.92 -2.16
N LEU A 6 7.98 -12.91 -2.08
CA LEU A 6 8.31 -11.53 -2.38
C LEU A 6 9.48 -11.05 -1.49
N TYR A 7 9.34 -11.20 -0.19
CA TYR A 7 10.37 -10.72 0.75
C TYR A 7 11.72 -11.42 0.52
N LYS A 8 11.69 -12.72 0.30
CA LYS A 8 12.89 -13.50 0.03
C LYS A 8 13.60 -13.02 -1.24
N VAL A 9 12.86 -12.91 -2.32
CA VAL A 9 13.41 -12.51 -3.63
C VAL A 9 14.02 -11.11 -3.57
N PHE A 10 13.31 -10.15 -2.99
CA PHE A 10 13.81 -8.78 -2.89
C PHE A 10 15.03 -8.68 -1.97
N ARG A 11 15.03 -9.38 -0.85
CA ARG A 11 16.21 -9.40 0.05
C ARG A 11 17.43 -9.97 -0.62
N GLU A 12 17.27 -11.07 -1.37
CA GLU A 12 18.39 -11.64 -2.13
C GLU A 12 18.88 -10.69 -3.22
N ALA A 13 17.97 -10.10 -4.00
CA ALA A 13 18.30 -9.17 -5.07
C ALA A 13 18.97 -7.88 -4.56
N PHE A 14 18.65 -7.45 -3.35
CA PHE A 14 19.16 -6.20 -2.78
C PHE A 14 20.49 -6.34 -2.04
N LYS A 15 20.98 -7.57 -1.86
CA LYS A 15 22.31 -7.79 -1.26
C LYS A 15 23.38 -7.05 -2.04
N GLY A 16 24.22 -6.28 -1.34
CA GLY A 16 25.28 -5.49 -1.96
C GLY A 16 24.82 -4.26 -2.75
N THR A 17 23.54 -3.89 -2.63
CA THR A 17 22.97 -2.70 -3.23
C THR A 17 22.59 -1.66 -2.17
N ASP A 18 22.20 -0.47 -2.61
CA ASP A 18 21.68 0.58 -1.72
C ASP A 18 20.22 0.36 -1.30
N PHE A 19 19.57 -0.67 -1.80
CA PHE A 19 18.15 -0.95 -1.49
C PHE A 19 18.00 -1.87 -0.29
N ILE A 20 17.00 -1.57 0.53
CA ILE A 20 16.59 -2.41 1.68
C ILE A 20 15.08 -2.61 1.62
N LEU A 21 14.65 -3.87 1.74
CA LEU A 21 13.24 -4.19 1.98
C LEU A 21 13.02 -4.34 3.49
N SER A 22 12.02 -3.66 4.01
CA SER A 22 11.56 -3.76 5.40
C SER A 22 10.12 -4.26 5.45
N GLU A 23 9.86 -5.25 6.29
CA GLU A 23 8.51 -5.71 6.60
C GLU A 23 7.88 -4.81 7.66
N HIS A 24 6.60 -4.51 7.48
CA HIS A 24 5.82 -3.69 8.41
C HIS A 24 6.55 -2.43 8.88
N PRO A 25 6.92 -1.53 7.93
CA PRO A 25 7.65 -0.32 8.26
C PRO A 25 6.87 0.56 9.23
N LYS A 26 7.58 1.21 10.15
CA LYS A 26 6.98 1.91 11.28
C LYS A 26 6.92 3.43 11.12
N GLN A 27 7.40 3.96 10.01
CA GLN A 27 7.46 5.41 9.78
C GLN A 27 6.09 6.10 9.82
N LEU A 28 5.02 5.36 9.50
CA LEU A 28 3.64 5.85 9.48
C LEU A 28 2.80 5.37 10.69
N LYS A 29 3.42 4.70 11.65
CA LYS A 29 2.74 4.07 12.78
C LYS A 29 1.96 5.07 13.64
N HIS A 30 2.42 6.31 13.71
CA HIS A 30 1.83 7.37 14.52
C HIS A 30 1.29 8.52 13.65
N LEU A 31 0.94 8.23 12.40
CA LEU A 31 0.56 9.24 11.42
C LEU A 31 -0.58 10.16 11.92
N TYR A 32 -1.59 9.58 12.53
CA TYR A 32 -2.78 10.34 12.94
C TYR A 32 -2.57 11.13 14.24
N GLU A 33 -1.51 10.87 14.98
CA GLU A 33 -1.18 11.66 16.18
C GLU A 33 -0.83 13.12 15.83
N SER A 34 -0.29 13.36 14.65
CA SER A 34 0.07 14.69 14.19
C SER A 34 -1.14 15.50 13.66
N PHE A 35 -2.27 14.84 13.50
CA PHE A 35 -3.49 15.48 13.00
C PHE A 35 -4.41 15.87 14.17
N THR A 36 -4.70 17.16 14.27
CA THR A 36 -5.56 17.69 15.32
C THR A 36 -6.91 18.07 14.74
N LEU A 37 -7.98 17.53 15.33
CA LEU A 37 -9.34 17.97 15.00
C LEU A 37 -9.58 19.38 15.52
N SER A 38 -10.39 20.16 14.79
CA SER A 38 -10.82 21.48 15.24
C SER A 38 -11.69 21.36 16.51
N ASP A 39 -11.70 22.42 17.35
CA ASP A 39 -12.56 22.48 18.54
C ASP A 39 -14.04 22.36 18.17
N GLU A 40 -14.44 22.93 17.02
CA GLU A 40 -15.79 22.79 16.51
C GLU A 40 -16.16 21.32 16.21
N THR A 41 -15.30 20.61 15.51
CA THR A 41 -15.50 19.17 15.24
C THR A 41 -15.54 18.35 16.52
N LEU A 42 -14.60 18.61 17.45
CA LEU A 42 -14.56 17.91 18.74
C LEU A 42 -15.84 18.12 19.56
N SER A 43 -16.42 19.31 19.53
CA SER A 43 -17.67 19.62 20.23
C SER A 43 -18.89 18.86 19.69
N GLN A 44 -18.82 18.41 18.44
CA GLN A 44 -19.88 17.64 17.78
C GLN A 44 -19.75 16.13 18.00
N ILE A 45 -18.59 15.64 18.41
CA ILE A 45 -18.36 14.24 18.71
C ILE A 45 -18.92 13.95 20.11
N TYR A 46 -19.80 12.95 20.21
CA TYR A 46 -20.28 12.53 21.52
C TYR A 46 -19.17 11.90 22.35
N CYS A 47 -18.79 12.60 23.42
CA CYS A 47 -17.85 12.11 24.41
C CYS A 47 -18.52 12.15 25.79
N PRO A 48 -18.74 11.01 26.46
CA PRO A 48 -19.49 10.95 27.71
C PRO A 48 -18.73 11.56 28.89
N ASP A 49 -17.43 11.68 28.79
CA ASP A 49 -16.59 12.26 29.85
C ASP A 49 -15.26 12.83 29.30
N ALA A 50 -14.54 13.52 30.18
CA ALA A 50 -13.25 14.15 29.84
C ALA A 50 -12.18 13.13 29.39
N LYS A 51 -12.20 11.91 29.95
CA LYS A 51 -11.27 10.85 29.59
C LYS A 51 -11.50 10.36 28.15
N ALA A 52 -12.76 10.24 27.76
CA ALA A 52 -13.11 9.87 26.38
C ALA A 52 -12.67 10.97 25.41
N MET A 53 -12.84 12.24 25.75
CA MET A 53 -12.39 13.38 24.97
C MET A 53 -10.86 13.39 24.81
N GLU A 54 -10.13 13.18 25.90
CA GLU A 54 -8.68 13.07 25.89
C GLU A 54 -8.20 11.92 25.01
N SER A 55 -8.88 10.77 25.09
CA SER A 55 -8.58 9.62 24.23
C SER A 55 -8.81 9.92 22.75
N ALA A 56 -9.89 10.64 22.41
CA ALA A 56 -10.17 11.04 21.03
C ALA A 56 -9.11 11.96 20.45
N GLN A 57 -8.51 12.81 21.28
CA GLN A 57 -7.45 13.73 20.87
C GLN A 57 -6.07 13.10 20.80
N LYS A 58 -5.74 12.25 21.79
CA LYS A 58 -4.37 11.74 21.99
C LYS A 58 -4.16 10.32 21.52
N ARG A 59 -5.22 9.61 21.17
CA ARG A 59 -5.08 8.23 20.74
C ARG A 59 -4.34 8.18 19.41
N GLY A 60 -3.06 7.92 19.54
CA GLY A 60 -2.19 7.77 18.38
C GLY A 60 -2.35 6.44 17.72
N TRP A 61 -2.71 6.49 16.47
CA TRP A 61 -2.57 5.37 15.56
C TRP A 61 -2.21 5.90 14.18
N GLY A 62 -1.82 5.00 13.33
CA GLY A 62 -1.45 5.34 11.97
C GLY A 62 -1.74 4.21 11.02
N VAL A 63 -0.93 4.11 9.99
CA VAL A 63 -0.99 3.05 9.01
C VAL A 63 0.28 2.21 9.07
N SER A 64 0.15 0.93 8.79
CA SER A 64 1.26 -0.02 8.72
C SER A 64 1.21 -0.70 7.36
N PRO A 65 1.94 -0.19 6.37
CA PRO A 65 2.11 -0.88 5.10
C PRO A 65 2.71 -2.27 5.31
N ASP A 66 2.45 -3.19 4.39
CA ASP A 66 2.99 -4.54 4.50
C ASP A 66 4.50 -4.55 4.36
N PHE A 67 5.04 -3.70 3.47
CA PHE A 67 6.49 -3.57 3.29
C PHE A 67 6.88 -2.16 2.84
N SER A 68 8.17 -1.91 2.83
CA SER A 68 8.75 -0.74 2.18
C SER A 68 10.06 -1.13 1.50
N ILE A 69 10.40 -0.38 0.44
CA ILE A 69 11.70 -0.45 -0.23
C ILE A 69 12.34 0.92 -0.07
N THR A 70 13.49 0.95 0.56
CA THR A 70 14.25 2.18 0.82
C THR A 70 15.54 2.17 0.01
N ASN A 71 15.82 3.28 -0.67
CA ASN A 71 17.15 3.54 -1.19
C ASN A 71 17.94 4.30 -0.12
N THR A 72 18.91 3.64 0.50
CA THR A 72 19.69 4.20 1.61
C THR A 72 20.56 5.37 1.19
N ARG A 73 20.93 5.46 -0.09
CA ARG A 73 21.72 6.57 -0.64
C ARG A 73 20.92 7.86 -0.75
N THR A 74 19.64 7.77 -1.15
CA THR A 74 18.76 8.94 -1.33
C THR A 74 17.83 9.18 -0.16
N GLY A 75 17.60 8.17 0.66
CA GLY A 75 16.60 8.18 1.74
C GLY A 75 15.15 8.02 1.26
N LYS A 76 14.92 7.86 -0.05
CA LYS A 76 13.57 7.70 -0.58
C LYS A 76 13.00 6.32 -0.25
N ILE A 77 11.71 6.29 0.05
CA ILE A 77 10.99 5.10 0.48
C ILE A 77 9.75 4.90 -0.38
N LEU A 78 9.61 3.72 -0.96
CA LEU A 78 8.39 3.26 -1.60
C LEU A 78 7.67 2.32 -0.64
N PHE A 79 6.47 2.70 -0.21
CA PHE A 79 5.63 1.85 0.62
C PHE A 79 4.84 0.86 -0.23
N GLY A 80 4.64 -0.36 0.27
CA GLY A 80 3.98 -1.42 -0.47
C GLY A 80 2.88 -2.11 0.33
N GLU A 81 1.86 -2.54 -0.40
CA GLU A 81 0.74 -3.32 0.11
C GLU A 81 0.58 -4.60 -0.71
N ILE A 82 0.29 -5.69 -0.02
CA ILE A 82 -0.02 -6.97 -0.66
C ILE A 82 -1.49 -7.26 -0.40
N LYS A 83 -2.26 -7.45 -1.46
CA LYS A 83 -3.69 -7.76 -1.37
C LYS A 83 -3.97 -9.08 -2.04
N ARG A 84 -4.44 -10.03 -1.26
CA ARG A 84 -4.91 -11.33 -1.74
C ARG A 84 -6.42 -11.41 -1.68
N GLN A 85 -7.01 -11.86 -2.76
CA GLN A 85 -8.43 -12.19 -2.79
C GLN A 85 -8.64 -13.41 -3.68
N ASP A 86 -9.27 -14.43 -3.09
CA ASP A 86 -9.60 -15.68 -3.76
C ASP A 86 -11.11 -15.82 -3.93
N GLY A 87 -11.52 -16.82 -4.64
CA GLY A 87 -12.84 -17.40 -4.57
C GLY A 87 -13.88 -16.90 -5.55
N TRP A 88 -13.71 -15.78 -6.24
CA TRP A 88 -14.66 -15.32 -7.24
C TRP A 88 -13.99 -14.88 -8.54
N VAL A 89 -14.57 -15.32 -9.63
CA VAL A 89 -14.22 -14.89 -10.97
C VAL A 89 -15.52 -14.58 -11.69
N GLU A 90 -15.53 -13.53 -12.52
CA GLU A 90 -16.69 -13.12 -13.31
C GLU A 90 -17.32 -14.33 -14.03
N GLY A 91 -18.66 -14.46 -13.96
CA GLY A 91 -19.41 -15.58 -14.54
C GLY A 91 -19.55 -16.81 -13.64
N LYS A 92 -18.91 -16.83 -12.46
CA LYS A 92 -19.09 -17.87 -11.46
C LYS A 92 -19.87 -17.36 -10.26
N LYS A 93 -20.52 -18.26 -9.53
CA LYS A 93 -21.16 -17.87 -8.26
C LYS A 93 -20.09 -17.44 -7.27
N PRO A 94 -20.32 -16.34 -6.54
CA PRO A 94 -19.48 -15.99 -5.41
C PRO A 94 -19.47 -17.12 -4.38
N ASN A 95 -18.32 -17.37 -3.78
CA ASN A 95 -18.19 -18.32 -2.68
C ASN A 95 -17.66 -17.62 -1.44
N ASP A 96 -17.60 -18.32 -0.33
CA ASP A 96 -17.25 -17.78 0.99
C ASP A 96 -15.82 -17.26 1.08
N GLY A 97 -14.95 -17.60 0.14
CA GLY A 97 -13.58 -17.09 0.09
C GLY A 97 -13.44 -15.69 -0.50
N ARG A 98 -14.54 -15.15 -1.04
CA ARG A 98 -14.54 -13.83 -1.65
C ARG A 98 -14.45 -12.74 -0.59
N GLY A 99 -13.37 -12.01 -0.62
CA GLY A 99 -13.20 -10.81 0.20
C GLY A 99 -13.42 -9.52 -0.58
N ASN A 100 -13.18 -8.40 0.08
CA ASN A 100 -13.20 -7.07 -0.50
C ASN A 100 -11.82 -6.39 -0.37
N ALA A 101 -10.76 -7.17 -0.47
CA ALA A 101 -9.39 -6.69 -0.33
C ALA A 101 -9.06 -5.57 -1.33
N HIS A 102 -9.61 -5.67 -2.54
CA HIS A 102 -9.45 -4.66 -3.57
C HIS A 102 -10.09 -3.31 -3.18
N GLU A 103 -11.23 -3.31 -2.51
CA GLU A 103 -11.86 -2.08 -2.02
C GLU A 103 -11.09 -1.44 -0.87
N ARG A 104 -10.48 -2.26 -0.02
CA ARG A 104 -9.70 -1.76 1.12
C ARG A 104 -8.45 -0.99 0.71
N MET A 105 -7.92 -1.25 -0.47
CA MET A 105 -6.78 -0.45 -0.96
C MET A 105 -7.17 0.96 -1.40
N CYS A 106 -8.46 1.24 -1.60
CA CYS A 106 -8.93 2.56 -2.04
C CYS A 106 -8.59 3.67 -1.04
N LYS A 107 -8.41 3.36 0.25
CA LYS A 107 -7.93 4.33 1.24
C LYS A 107 -6.58 4.96 0.87
N LEU A 108 -5.74 4.22 0.13
CA LEU A 108 -4.43 4.71 -0.29
C LEU A 108 -4.53 5.90 -1.24
N PHE A 109 -5.65 6.04 -1.94
CA PHE A 109 -5.92 7.17 -2.83
C PHE A 109 -6.46 8.40 -2.09
N ALA A 110 -6.67 8.31 -0.77
CA ALA A 110 -7.12 9.46 0.02
C ALA A 110 -6.05 10.57 0.01
N PRO A 111 -6.43 11.84 -0.19
CA PRO A 111 -5.47 12.94 -0.32
C PRO A 111 -4.48 13.02 0.85
N GLY A 112 -4.95 12.83 2.07
CA GLY A 112 -4.10 12.88 3.26
C GLY A 112 -3.07 11.76 3.30
N LEU A 113 -3.43 10.55 2.88
CA LEU A 113 -2.49 9.42 2.83
C LEU A 113 -1.47 9.57 1.71
N ILE A 114 -1.89 10.00 0.52
CA ILE A 114 -0.96 10.29 -0.58
C ILE A 114 0.07 11.33 -0.15
N ASN A 115 -0.37 12.44 0.45
CA ASN A 115 0.52 13.50 0.91
C ASN A 115 1.49 13.01 1.99
N ALA A 116 1.02 12.22 2.95
CA ALA A 116 1.86 11.65 3.99
C ALA A 116 2.91 10.69 3.43
N TYR A 117 2.52 9.81 2.52
CA TYR A 117 3.43 8.88 1.87
C TYR A 117 4.49 9.61 1.03
N ARG A 118 4.10 10.67 0.31
CA ARG A 118 5.05 11.49 -0.44
C ARG A 118 6.04 12.21 0.47
N LYS A 119 5.53 12.84 1.53
CA LYS A 119 6.35 13.59 2.49
C LYS A 119 7.37 12.68 3.18
N ILE A 120 6.92 11.54 3.70
CA ILE A 120 7.77 10.62 4.47
C ILE A 120 8.66 9.80 3.54
N GLY A 121 8.13 9.35 2.40
CA GLY A 121 8.87 8.56 1.42
C GLY A 121 9.78 9.37 0.50
N GLY A 122 9.56 10.66 0.38
CA GLY A 122 10.38 11.52 -0.48
C GLY A 122 10.17 11.33 -1.99
N ILE A 123 9.14 10.58 -2.38
CA ILE A 123 8.76 10.43 -3.79
C ILE A 123 7.76 11.53 -4.13
N THR A 124 8.25 12.64 -4.68
CA THR A 124 7.46 13.85 -4.94
C THR A 124 6.98 13.98 -6.38
N SER A 125 7.50 13.17 -7.30
CA SER A 125 7.05 13.20 -8.70
C SER A 125 5.57 12.88 -8.82
N GLU A 126 4.85 13.68 -9.61
CA GLU A 126 3.43 13.47 -9.91
C GLU A 126 3.20 12.41 -11.00
N ASP A 127 4.26 11.89 -11.60
CA ASP A 127 4.20 10.83 -12.61
C ASP A 127 4.05 9.43 -12.02
N ILE A 128 4.20 9.32 -10.71
CA ILE A 128 4.13 8.07 -9.96
C ILE A 128 3.38 8.27 -8.64
N LEU A 129 2.68 7.26 -8.16
CA LEU A 129 2.15 7.26 -6.81
C LEU A 129 3.24 6.88 -5.79
N PRO A 130 3.13 7.33 -4.54
CA PRO A 130 4.14 7.03 -3.52
C PRO A 130 3.98 5.64 -2.88
N PHE A 131 3.19 4.77 -3.47
CA PHE A 131 2.94 3.41 -2.98
C PHE A 131 2.84 2.41 -4.13
N TRP A 132 3.05 1.16 -3.83
CA TRP A 132 2.96 0.03 -4.75
C TRP A 132 2.03 -1.04 -4.19
N VAL A 133 1.09 -1.51 -4.99
CA VAL A 133 0.14 -2.56 -4.60
C VAL A 133 0.41 -3.82 -5.41
N VAL A 134 0.70 -4.91 -4.72
CA VAL A 134 0.84 -6.23 -5.32
C VAL A 134 -0.43 -7.02 -5.05
N LEU A 135 -1.09 -7.45 -6.10
CA LEU A 135 -2.35 -8.20 -6.05
C LEU A 135 -2.10 -9.66 -6.40
N GLU A 136 -2.65 -10.57 -5.62
CA GLU A 136 -2.53 -12.01 -5.85
C GLU A 136 -3.85 -12.74 -5.62
N GLY A 137 -3.91 -13.98 -6.06
CA GLY A 137 -5.09 -14.82 -5.97
C GLY A 137 -6.03 -14.69 -7.16
N ASP A 138 -7.25 -15.14 -7.01
CA ASP A 138 -8.24 -15.16 -8.09
C ASP A 138 -8.62 -13.78 -8.63
N ILE A 139 -8.44 -12.73 -7.83
CA ILE A 139 -8.62 -11.35 -8.26
C ILE A 139 -7.77 -11.01 -9.50
N THR A 140 -6.60 -11.60 -9.63
CA THR A 140 -5.67 -11.30 -10.74
C THR A 140 -6.16 -11.79 -12.10
N ARG A 141 -7.13 -12.70 -12.12
CA ARG A 141 -7.73 -13.27 -13.33
C ARG A 141 -9.23 -12.98 -13.47
N ASP A 142 -9.79 -12.20 -12.55
CA ASP A 142 -11.18 -11.76 -12.63
C ASP A 142 -11.27 -10.54 -13.56
N PRO A 143 -11.94 -10.65 -14.73
CA PRO A 143 -12.01 -9.55 -15.68
C PRO A 143 -12.67 -8.30 -15.11
N LYS A 144 -13.68 -8.46 -14.28
CA LYS A 144 -14.39 -7.32 -13.66
C LYS A 144 -13.48 -6.58 -12.69
N ARG A 145 -12.77 -7.30 -11.84
CA ARG A 145 -11.84 -6.68 -10.87
C ARG A 145 -10.62 -6.07 -11.55
N ASN A 146 -10.11 -6.69 -12.60
CA ASN A 146 -9.04 -6.09 -13.39
C ASN A 146 -9.47 -4.76 -14.03
N ARG A 147 -10.71 -4.66 -14.54
CA ARG A 147 -11.24 -3.39 -15.07
C ARG A 147 -11.35 -2.32 -14.00
N GLU A 148 -11.91 -2.65 -12.83
CA GLU A 148 -12.05 -1.70 -11.72
C GLU A 148 -10.69 -1.18 -11.25
N ILE A 149 -9.73 -2.07 -11.02
CA ILE A 149 -8.40 -1.71 -10.54
C ILE A 149 -7.66 -0.87 -11.57
N ALA A 150 -7.70 -1.25 -12.84
CA ALA A 150 -7.11 -0.46 -13.91
C ALA A 150 -7.70 0.96 -13.98
N PHE A 151 -9.02 1.08 -13.81
CA PHE A 151 -9.71 2.38 -13.77
C PHE A 151 -9.27 3.22 -12.56
N TRP A 152 -9.15 2.60 -11.38
CA TRP A 152 -8.74 3.33 -10.17
C TRP A 152 -7.31 3.85 -10.22
N PHE A 153 -6.41 3.07 -10.81
CA PHE A 153 -5.01 3.50 -10.97
C PHE A 153 -4.80 4.44 -12.16
N ASP A 154 -5.68 4.40 -13.16
CA ASP A 154 -5.66 5.27 -14.33
C ASP A 154 -4.26 5.36 -14.97
N LYS A 155 -3.70 6.55 -15.08
CA LYS A 155 -2.33 6.76 -15.60
C LYS A 155 -1.22 6.15 -14.74
N PHE A 156 -1.52 5.77 -13.52
CA PHE A 156 -0.56 5.18 -12.58
C PHE A 156 -0.53 3.65 -12.64
N ASP A 157 -0.64 3.08 -13.81
CA ASP A 157 -0.71 1.63 -14.04
C ASP A 157 0.54 0.86 -13.59
N LYS A 158 1.66 1.55 -13.34
CA LYS A 158 2.89 0.95 -12.80
C LYS A 158 2.89 0.80 -11.28
N ASN A 159 1.96 1.46 -10.59
CA ASN A 159 1.84 1.41 -9.13
C ASN A 159 1.06 0.20 -8.62
N TYR A 160 0.59 -0.67 -9.49
CA TYR A 160 0.08 -1.97 -9.10
C TYR A 160 0.67 -3.08 -9.97
N PHE A 161 0.69 -4.27 -9.44
CA PHE A 161 1.17 -5.47 -10.12
C PHE A 161 0.19 -6.62 -9.88
N MET A 162 -0.33 -7.20 -10.95
CA MET A 162 -1.15 -8.40 -10.91
C MET A 162 -0.23 -9.62 -10.95
N TRP A 163 0.01 -10.21 -9.79
CA TRP A 163 0.84 -11.42 -9.71
C TRP A 163 0.01 -12.65 -10.07
N ARG A 164 -0.06 -12.91 -11.36
CA ARG A 164 -0.86 -14.01 -11.92
C ARG A 164 -0.17 -15.37 -11.69
N PRO A 165 -0.95 -16.48 -11.72
CA PRO A 165 -0.39 -17.82 -11.47
C PRO A 165 0.75 -18.25 -12.41
N ASN A 166 0.78 -17.70 -13.63
CA ASN A 166 1.82 -17.98 -14.63
C ASN A 166 3.06 -17.07 -14.50
N MET A 167 3.09 -16.20 -13.54
CA MET A 167 4.20 -15.29 -13.27
C MET A 167 5.07 -15.80 -12.12
N THR A 168 6.34 -15.44 -12.16
CA THR A 168 7.32 -15.74 -11.14
C THR A 168 7.64 -14.51 -10.31
N SER A 169 8.36 -14.70 -9.21
CA SER A 169 8.90 -13.59 -8.42
C SER A 169 9.92 -12.74 -9.19
N GLN A 170 10.53 -13.29 -10.25
CA GLN A 170 11.41 -12.53 -11.14
C GLN A 170 10.63 -11.49 -11.97
N ASP A 171 9.39 -11.78 -12.36
CA ASP A 171 8.53 -10.82 -13.06
C ASP A 171 8.20 -9.62 -12.16
N LEU A 172 7.95 -9.89 -10.87
CA LEU A 172 7.71 -8.86 -9.87
C LEU A 172 8.96 -7.97 -9.68
N LEU A 173 10.12 -8.59 -9.54
CA LEU A 173 11.40 -7.91 -9.40
C LEU A 173 11.72 -7.05 -10.64
N LYS A 174 11.49 -7.60 -11.83
CA LYS A 174 11.66 -6.88 -13.09
C LYS A 174 10.76 -5.64 -13.17
N HIS A 175 9.49 -5.76 -12.75
CA HIS A 175 8.56 -4.63 -12.69
C HIS A 175 9.10 -3.50 -11.80
N PHE A 176 9.59 -3.85 -10.62
CA PHE A 176 10.22 -2.88 -9.71
C PHE A 176 11.39 -2.16 -10.38
N TYR A 177 12.34 -2.90 -10.94
CA TYR A 177 13.54 -2.31 -11.54
C TYR A 177 13.22 -1.43 -12.75
N MET A 178 12.27 -1.82 -13.58
CA MET A 178 11.91 -1.06 -14.78
C MET A 178 11.12 0.20 -14.49
N TYR A 179 10.18 0.14 -13.56
CA TYR A 179 9.15 1.17 -13.42
C TYR A 179 9.16 1.95 -12.11
N LEU A 180 9.68 1.38 -11.05
CA LEU A 180 9.60 1.99 -9.72
C LEU A 180 10.95 2.45 -9.18
N ARG A 181 12.00 1.68 -9.39
CA ARG A 181 13.36 2.03 -8.97
C ARG A 181 13.80 3.42 -9.40
N PRO A 182 13.57 3.88 -10.65
CA PRO A 182 14.01 5.19 -11.09
C PRO A 182 13.54 6.35 -10.21
N TYR A 183 12.37 6.19 -9.56
CA TYR A 183 11.83 7.22 -8.68
C TYR A 183 12.41 7.20 -7.25
N LEU A 184 13.21 6.18 -6.93
CA LEU A 184 13.95 6.08 -5.67
C LEU A 184 15.39 6.58 -5.78
N GLU A 185 15.84 6.86 -6.97
CA GLU A 185 17.21 7.36 -7.27
C GLU A 185 17.40 8.89 -7.22
#